data_d8ddf75b080c8c62a6a0338da77c4fac
#
_entry.id   d8ddf75b080c8c62a6a0338da77c4fac
#
_cell.length_a   1.000
_cell.length_b   1.000
_cell.length_c   1.000
_cell.angle_alpha   90.00
_cell.angle_beta   90.00
_cell.angle_gamma   90.00
#
_symmetry.space_group_name_H-M   'P 1'
#
loop_
_entity.id
_entity.type
_entity.pdbx_description
1 polymer ?
#
loop_
_entity_poly.entity_id
_entity_poly.type
_entity_poly.pdbx_seq_one_letter_code
_entity_poly.pdbx_strand_id
1 'polypeptide(L)'
;MRTFIAITLPQETKTALTAAIKRLAPEAVDVTWCKADQLHLTLAFLGEIAPSILPHLSSAMTHVCGALSAVPCHAHGLGFFGNRRNPKVIWAAVGLPPEMDRLHGGLWQELKRFGFNTDEDRFRPHITLGRCKERARNQALTDAMDADTEIEFGKWTAKDITLYESRPTPKGSLYISLNKFRLGGR
;
A
#
# COMPACT_ATOMS: atom_id res chain seq x y z
N MET A 1 -2.74 -8.15 17.56
CA MET A 1 -2.83 -6.82 16.89
C MET A 1 -2.73 -7.02 15.39
N ARG A 2 -3.60 -6.38 14.62
CA ARG A 2 -3.56 -6.49 13.16
C ARG A 2 -2.46 -5.59 12.58
N THR A 3 -1.55 -6.16 11.79
CA THR A 3 -0.34 -5.46 11.35
C THR A 3 -0.06 -5.63 9.84
N PHE A 4 0.69 -4.69 9.30
CA PHE A 4 1.18 -4.70 7.92
C PHE A 4 2.47 -3.89 7.79
N ILE A 5 3.26 -4.19 6.76
CA ILE A 5 4.48 -3.44 6.40
C ILE A 5 4.21 -2.64 5.15
N ALA A 6 4.61 -1.37 5.15
CA ALA A 6 4.37 -0.46 4.04
C ALA A 6 5.48 0.58 3.86
N ILE A 7 5.55 1.14 2.65
CA ILE A 7 6.29 2.38 2.33
C ILE A 7 5.35 3.56 2.55
N THR A 8 5.81 4.54 3.32
CA THR A 8 5.13 5.83 3.53
C THR A 8 5.32 6.72 2.30
N LEU A 9 4.27 7.43 1.91
CA LEU A 9 4.32 8.34 0.77
C LEU A 9 4.75 9.76 1.17
N PRO A 10 5.46 10.50 0.29
CA PRO A 10 5.68 11.93 0.47
C PRO A 10 4.37 12.73 0.48
N GLN A 11 4.39 13.90 1.11
CA GLN A 11 3.20 14.74 1.21
C GLN A 11 2.68 15.20 -0.16
N GLU A 12 3.56 15.49 -1.11
CA GLU A 12 3.21 15.88 -2.48
C GLU A 12 2.42 14.77 -3.20
N THR A 13 2.91 13.52 -3.12
CA THR A 13 2.21 12.35 -3.67
C THR A 13 0.84 12.16 -3.01
N LYS A 14 0.74 12.29 -1.68
CA LYS A 14 -0.54 12.20 -0.97
C LYS A 14 -1.51 13.29 -1.42
N THR A 15 -1.02 14.51 -1.65
CA THR A 15 -1.83 15.63 -2.15
C THR A 15 -2.37 15.35 -3.55
N ALA A 16 -1.53 14.87 -4.48
CA ALA A 16 -1.93 14.51 -5.84
C ALA A 16 -2.98 13.38 -5.86
N LEU A 17 -2.75 12.32 -5.06
CA LEU A 17 -3.71 11.21 -4.93
C LEU A 17 -5.04 11.66 -4.31
N THR A 18 -5.01 12.55 -3.32
CA THR A 18 -6.22 13.11 -2.71
C THR A 18 -7.00 13.97 -3.70
N ALA A 19 -6.32 14.71 -4.57
CA ALA A 19 -6.97 15.45 -5.65
C ALA A 19 -7.68 14.52 -6.65
N ALA A 20 -7.05 13.41 -7.02
CA ALA A 20 -7.67 12.39 -7.86
C ALA A 20 -8.90 11.76 -7.19
N ILE A 21 -8.81 11.42 -5.90
CA ILE A 21 -9.97 10.92 -5.13
C ILE A 21 -11.13 11.92 -5.19
N LYS A 22 -10.88 13.21 -4.94
CA LYS A 22 -11.92 14.25 -4.98
C LYS A 22 -12.57 14.37 -6.35
N ARG A 23 -11.81 14.21 -7.42
CA ARG A 23 -12.31 14.26 -8.80
C ARG A 23 -13.15 13.03 -9.16
N LEU A 24 -12.76 11.84 -8.68
CA LEU A 24 -13.47 10.58 -8.94
C LEU A 24 -14.71 10.39 -8.05
N ALA A 25 -14.75 10.99 -6.87
CA ALA A 25 -15.81 10.79 -5.89
C ALA A 25 -17.23 11.07 -6.38
N PRO A 26 -17.50 12.09 -7.23
CA PRO A 26 -18.82 12.34 -7.78
C PRO A 26 -19.37 11.20 -8.68
N GLU A 27 -18.48 10.45 -9.33
CA GLU A 27 -18.83 9.33 -10.23
C GLU A 27 -18.98 8.00 -9.48
N ALA A 28 -18.71 8.01 -8.17
CA ALA A 28 -18.64 6.80 -7.36
C ALA A 28 -19.91 6.55 -6.56
N VAL A 29 -20.35 5.29 -6.54
CA VAL A 29 -21.46 4.82 -5.72
C VAL A 29 -20.91 3.88 -4.63
N ASP A 30 -21.24 4.16 -3.36
CA ASP A 30 -20.86 3.30 -2.22
C ASP A 30 -19.35 2.95 -2.16
N VAL A 31 -18.49 3.94 -2.34
CA VAL A 31 -17.04 3.80 -2.18
C VAL A 31 -16.59 4.41 -0.85
N THR A 32 -15.86 3.62 -0.08
CA THR A 32 -15.14 4.12 1.09
C THR A 32 -13.75 4.57 0.64
N TRP A 33 -13.55 5.88 0.52
CA TRP A 33 -12.29 6.49 0.11
C TRP A 33 -11.28 6.55 1.26
N CYS A 34 -10.00 6.33 0.94
CA CYS A 34 -8.90 6.51 1.86
C CYS A 34 -8.67 8.00 2.14
N LYS A 35 -8.37 8.32 3.40
CA LYS A 35 -7.90 9.64 3.80
C LYS A 35 -6.41 9.77 3.48
N ALA A 36 -5.90 11.00 3.41
CA ALA A 36 -4.50 11.26 3.08
C ALA A 36 -3.51 10.57 4.02
N ASP A 37 -3.82 10.47 5.31
CA ASP A 37 -3.02 9.78 6.33
C ASP A 37 -3.05 8.25 6.20
N GLN A 38 -4.04 7.71 5.49
CA GLN A 38 -4.18 6.27 5.22
C GLN A 38 -3.50 5.83 3.93
N LEU A 39 -3.07 6.76 3.06
CA LEU A 39 -2.42 6.43 1.79
C LEU A 39 -1.01 5.90 2.02
N HIS A 40 -0.74 4.69 1.55
CA HIS A 40 0.54 4.00 1.67
C HIS A 40 0.70 2.94 0.57
N LEU A 41 1.92 2.50 0.33
CA LEU A 41 2.22 1.35 -0.53
C LEU A 41 2.46 0.12 0.36
N THR A 42 1.52 -0.81 0.40
CA THR A 42 1.64 -2.05 1.18
C THR A 42 2.69 -2.99 0.54
N LEU A 43 3.58 -3.53 1.36
CA LEU A 43 4.55 -4.56 0.99
C LEU A 43 4.15 -5.95 1.51
N ALA A 44 3.57 -6.01 2.71
CA ALA A 44 3.14 -7.27 3.31
C ALA A 44 2.01 -7.05 4.33
N PHE A 45 0.94 -7.83 4.22
CA PHE A 45 -0.06 -7.96 5.27
C PHE A 45 0.32 -9.13 6.18
N LEU A 46 0.48 -8.88 7.49
CA LEU A 46 0.86 -9.91 8.46
C LEU A 46 -0.36 -10.45 9.22
N GLY A 47 -1.51 -9.76 9.12
CA GLY A 47 -2.71 -10.13 9.86
C GLY A 47 -2.56 -9.90 11.38
N GLU A 48 -3.17 -10.77 12.17
CA GLU A 48 -3.10 -10.69 13.63
C GLU A 48 -1.79 -11.30 14.13
N ILE A 49 -1.01 -10.51 14.86
CA ILE A 49 0.22 -10.99 15.52
C ILE A 49 0.16 -10.80 17.03
N ALA A 50 0.84 -11.69 17.77
CA ALA A 50 1.01 -11.53 19.20
C ALA A 50 2.04 -10.42 19.50
N PRO A 51 1.83 -9.55 20.51
CA PRO A 51 2.80 -8.51 20.86
C PRO A 51 4.19 -9.06 21.20
N SER A 52 4.28 -10.28 21.72
CA SER A 52 5.54 -10.94 22.08
C SER A 52 6.47 -11.22 20.90
N ILE A 53 5.95 -11.30 19.66
CA ILE A 53 6.77 -11.52 18.46
C ILE A 53 7.47 -10.24 17.97
N LEU A 54 6.98 -9.06 18.35
CA LEU A 54 7.46 -7.76 17.83
C LEU A 54 8.96 -7.53 17.98
N PRO A 55 9.61 -7.81 19.12
CA PRO A 55 11.06 -7.60 19.26
C PRO A 55 11.87 -8.44 18.27
N HIS A 56 11.50 -9.71 18.11
CA HIS A 56 12.20 -10.65 17.20
C HIS A 56 11.94 -10.26 15.73
N LEU A 57 10.69 -9.98 15.38
CA LEU A 57 10.32 -9.52 14.04
C LEU A 57 11.04 -8.21 13.70
N SER A 58 11.09 -7.25 14.63
CA SER A 58 11.77 -5.98 14.42
C SER A 58 13.28 -6.13 14.22
N SER A 59 13.93 -7.02 14.98
CA SER A 59 15.35 -7.32 14.81
C SER A 59 15.64 -7.93 13.44
N ALA A 60 14.84 -8.91 13.02
CA ALA A 60 14.98 -9.56 11.72
C ALA A 60 14.75 -8.58 10.56
N MET A 61 13.71 -7.74 10.65
CA MET A 61 13.42 -6.73 9.64
C MET A 61 14.52 -5.67 9.55
N THR A 62 15.10 -5.25 10.67
CA THR A 62 16.25 -4.32 10.68
C THR A 62 17.44 -4.92 9.92
N HIS A 63 17.73 -6.19 10.16
CA HIS A 63 18.83 -6.89 9.47
C HIS A 63 18.59 -6.97 7.95
N VAL A 64 17.41 -7.44 7.53
CA VAL A 64 17.04 -7.58 6.12
C VAL A 64 17.05 -6.22 5.41
N CYS A 65 16.41 -5.20 5.98
CA CYS A 65 16.33 -3.87 5.39
C CYS A 65 17.71 -3.19 5.28
N GLY A 66 18.59 -3.42 6.25
CA GLY A 66 19.96 -2.91 6.20
C GLY A 66 20.80 -3.46 5.04
N ALA A 67 20.46 -4.64 4.54
CA ALA A 67 21.12 -5.28 3.39
C ALA A 67 20.49 -4.90 2.02
N LEU A 68 19.34 -4.22 2.01
CA LEU A 68 18.59 -3.87 0.81
C LEU A 68 18.77 -2.39 0.46
N SER A 69 18.84 -2.08 -0.82
CA SER A 69 18.98 -0.69 -1.29
C SER A 69 17.69 0.11 -1.11
N ALA A 70 17.84 1.44 -1.02
CA ALA A 70 16.72 2.36 -1.17
C ALA A 70 16.01 2.15 -2.52
N VAL A 71 14.68 2.31 -2.54
CA VAL A 71 13.84 1.92 -3.67
C VAL A 71 13.32 3.16 -4.39
N PRO A 72 13.61 3.34 -5.69
CA PRO A 72 12.95 4.35 -6.49
C PRO A 72 11.48 3.98 -6.68
N CYS A 73 10.59 4.88 -6.35
CA CYS A 73 9.15 4.72 -6.46
C CYS A 73 8.58 5.74 -7.45
N HIS A 74 7.62 5.29 -8.25
CA HIS A 74 6.91 6.11 -9.21
C HIS A 74 5.42 5.75 -9.16
N ALA A 75 4.60 6.65 -8.63
CA ALA A 75 3.15 6.48 -8.59
C ALA A 75 2.52 7.13 -9.82
N HIS A 76 1.75 6.34 -10.59
CA HIS A 76 1.15 6.77 -11.85
C HIS A 76 -0.08 5.93 -12.17
N GLY A 77 -0.92 6.45 -13.07
CA GLY A 77 -2.08 5.74 -13.59
C GLY A 77 -3.09 5.30 -12.53
N LEU A 78 -4.31 5.06 -12.95
CA LEU A 78 -5.39 4.56 -12.11
C LEU A 78 -5.81 3.16 -12.57
N GLY A 79 -6.25 2.34 -11.64
CA GLY A 79 -6.76 1.02 -11.93
C GLY A 79 -7.70 0.51 -10.85
N PHE A 80 -8.23 -0.69 -11.07
CA PHE A 80 -9.11 -1.35 -10.11
C PHE A 80 -8.87 -2.85 -10.09
N PHE A 81 -9.19 -3.47 -8.95
CA PHE A 81 -9.35 -4.91 -8.86
C PHE A 81 -10.84 -5.26 -8.92
N GLY A 82 -11.17 -6.40 -9.52
CA GLY A 82 -12.54 -6.81 -9.81
C GLY A 82 -12.88 -6.63 -11.29
N ASN A 83 -14.12 -6.35 -11.62
CA ASN A 83 -14.57 -6.08 -12.98
C ASN A 83 -15.06 -4.63 -13.13
N ARG A 84 -15.15 -4.14 -14.38
CA ARG A 84 -15.54 -2.74 -14.67
C ARG A 84 -16.87 -2.30 -14.04
N ARG A 85 -17.88 -3.17 -14.07
CA ARG A 85 -19.21 -2.85 -13.54
C ARG A 85 -19.25 -2.87 -12.02
N ASN A 86 -18.37 -3.68 -11.41
CA ASN A 86 -18.32 -3.91 -9.98
C ASN A 86 -16.87 -4.02 -9.50
N PRO A 87 -16.11 -2.91 -9.55
CA PRO A 87 -14.75 -2.88 -9.01
C PRO A 87 -14.80 -3.08 -7.48
N LYS A 88 -13.81 -3.77 -6.94
CA LYS A 88 -13.69 -3.99 -5.50
C LYS A 88 -12.77 -2.98 -4.82
N VAL A 89 -11.67 -2.66 -5.49
CA VAL A 89 -10.62 -1.74 -4.98
C VAL A 89 -10.22 -0.80 -6.10
N ILE A 90 -10.19 0.48 -5.81
CA ILE A 90 -9.64 1.53 -6.69
C ILE A 90 -8.22 1.83 -6.20
N TRP A 91 -7.26 1.92 -7.12
CA TRP A 91 -5.85 2.12 -6.77
C TRP A 91 -5.10 2.98 -7.79
N ALA A 92 -3.98 3.53 -7.35
CA ALA A 92 -2.94 4.09 -8.21
C ALA A 92 -1.78 3.09 -8.34
N ALA A 93 -1.24 2.91 -9.54
CA ALA A 93 -0.11 2.03 -9.78
C ALA A 93 1.17 2.59 -9.17
N VAL A 94 2.06 1.68 -8.77
CA VAL A 94 3.45 2.02 -8.47
C VAL A 94 4.35 1.13 -9.32
N GLY A 95 5.35 1.73 -9.96
CA GLY A 95 6.31 1.00 -10.76
C GLY A 95 7.00 -0.12 -9.97
N LEU A 96 7.37 -1.21 -10.64
CA LEU A 96 8.10 -2.34 -10.07
C LEU A 96 9.55 -2.36 -10.57
N PRO A 97 10.43 -1.44 -10.10
CA PRO A 97 11.85 -1.51 -10.43
C PRO A 97 12.50 -2.73 -9.75
N PRO A 98 13.68 -3.17 -10.22
CA PRO A 98 14.37 -4.33 -9.63
C PRO A 98 14.63 -4.22 -8.12
N GLU A 99 14.81 -3.00 -7.60
CA GLU A 99 14.97 -2.74 -6.17
C GLU A 99 13.69 -3.05 -5.38
N MET A 100 12.52 -2.71 -5.92
CA MET A 100 11.22 -3.02 -5.31
C MET A 100 10.97 -4.51 -5.27
N ASP A 101 11.28 -5.21 -6.35
CA ASP A 101 11.13 -6.67 -6.43
C ASP A 101 12.06 -7.37 -5.43
N ARG A 102 13.34 -6.94 -5.35
CA ARG A 102 14.28 -7.45 -4.34
C ARG A 102 13.84 -7.15 -2.91
N LEU A 103 13.32 -5.94 -2.64
CA LEU A 103 12.79 -5.58 -1.33
C LEU A 103 11.64 -6.52 -0.94
N HIS A 104 10.65 -6.66 -1.82
CA HIS A 104 9.50 -7.52 -1.57
C HIS A 104 9.92 -8.98 -1.36
N GLY A 105 10.75 -9.52 -2.24
CA GLY A 105 11.26 -10.89 -2.14
C GLY A 105 12.05 -11.15 -0.86
N GLY A 106 12.97 -10.25 -0.50
CA GLY A 106 13.77 -10.34 0.73
C GLY A 106 12.93 -10.26 2.00
N LEU A 107 11.93 -9.37 2.03
CA LEU A 107 10.97 -9.30 3.15
C LEU A 107 10.21 -10.61 3.32
N TRP A 108 9.63 -11.16 2.25
CA TRP A 108 8.84 -12.39 2.34
C TRP A 108 9.70 -13.61 2.65
N GLN A 109 10.95 -13.67 2.19
CA GLN A 109 11.87 -14.72 2.57
C GLN A 109 12.09 -14.75 4.09
N GLU A 110 12.21 -13.59 4.74
CA GLU A 110 12.36 -13.50 6.19
C GLU A 110 11.04 -13.72 6.93
N LEU A 111 9.94 -13.13 6.46
CA LEU A 111 8.61 -13.28 7.06
C LEU A 111 8.15 -14.74 7.10
N LYS A 112 8.48 -15.56 6.10
CA LYS A 112 8.21 -17.00 6.09
C LYS A 112 8.87 -17.74 7.25
N ARG A 113 10.03 -17.30 7.74
CA ARG A 113 10.70 -17.90 8.93
C ARG A 113 9.91 -17.68 10.21
N PHE A 114 9.05 -16.64 10.24
CA PHE A 114 8.11 -16.38 11.33
C PHE A 114 6.74 -17.04 11.11
N GLY A 115 6.58 -17.85 10.09
CA GLY A 115 5.33 -18.55 9.79
C GLY A 115 4.31 -17.73 9.01
N PHE A 116 4.67 -16.53 8.54
CA PHE A 116 3.80 -15.73 7.66
C PHE A 116 3.84 -16.28 6.24
N ASN A 117 2.68 -16.29 5.59
CA ASN A 117 2.54 -16.67 4.20
C ASN A 117 1.84 -15.56 3.42
N THR A 118 2.17 -15.44 2.15
CA THR A 118 1.42 -14.60 1.22
C THR A 118 0.52 -15.48 0.38
N ASP A 119 -0.73 -15.03 0.19
CA ASP A 119 -1.67 -15.64 -0.76
C ASP A 119 -1.54 -15.01 -2.15
N GLU A 120 -0.60 -14.07 -2.32
CA GLU A 120 -0.39 -13.39 -3.60
C GLU A 120 0.59 -14.18 -4.48
N ASP A 121 0.10 -14.72 -5.60
CA ASP A 121 0.93 -15.38 -6.60
C ASP A 121 1.92 -14.41 -7.27
N ARG A 122 1.57 -13.11 -7.30
CA ARG A 122 2.38 -12.06 -7.90
C ARG A 122 2.19 -10.73 -7.19
N PHE A 123 3.28 -10.14 -6.76
CA PHE A 123 3.29 -8.78 -6.21
C PHE A 123 2.88 -7.74 -7.27
N ARG A 124 1.88 -6.93 -6.96
CA ARG A 124 1.40 -5.82 -7.79
C ARG A 124 1.42 -4.56 -6.94
N PRO A 125 2.52 -3.78 -6.98
CA PRO A 125 2.65 -2.59 -6.16
C PRO A 125 1.59 -1.56 -6.53
N HIS A 126 0.79 -1.17 -5.54
CA HIS A 126 -0.30 -0.21 -5.71
C HIS A 126 -0.59 0.56 -4.42
N ILE A 127 -1.17 1.73 -4.56
CA ILE A 127 -1.68 2.54 -3.46
C ILE A 127 -3.20 2.48 -3.53
N THR A 128 -3.83 1.88 -2.54
CA THR A 128 -5.30 1.83 -2.45
C THR A 128 -5.86 3.24 -2.23
N LEU A 129 -6.76 3.67 -3.10
CA LEU A 129 -7.47 4.94 -3.02
C LEU A 129 -8.86 4.80 -2.40
N GLY A 130 -9.53 3.67 -2.66
CA GLY A 130 -10.86 3.39 -2.14
C GLY A 130 -11.27 1.94 -2.27
N ARG A 131 -12.30 1.56 -1.52
CA ARG A 131 -12.91 0.23 -1.54
C ARG A 131 -14.41 0.36 -1.81
N CYS A 132 -14.87 -0.33 -2.85
CA CYS A 132 -16.29 -0.36 -3.21
C CYS A 132 -17.01 -1.43 -2.39
N LYS A 133 -18.26 -1.15 -2.00
CA LYS A 133 -19.12 -2.16 -1.39
C LYS A 133 -19.52 -3.23 -2.42
N GLU A 134 -19.75 -4.46 -1.98
CA GLU A 134 -19.92 -5.63 -2.86
C GLU A 134 -21.02 -5.48 -3.93
N ARG A 135 -22.07 -4.72 -3.65
CA ARG A 135 -23.21 -4.55 -4.57
C ARG A 135 -23.22 -3.22 -5.32
N ALA A 136 -22.19 -2.40 -5.12
CA ALA A 136 -22.09 -1.09 -5.77
C ALA A 136 -21.78 -1.25 -7.26
N ARG A 137 -22.57 -0.61 -8.11
CA ARG A 137 -22.31 -0.54 -9.57
C ARG A 137 -21.57 0.76 -9.86
N ASN A 138 -20.34 0.66 -10.33
CA ASN A 138 -19.42 1.78 -10.52
C ASN A 138 -18.89 1.85 -11.96
N GLN A 139 -19.74 1.62 -12.96
CA GLN A 139 -19.34 1.74 -14.36
C GLN A 139 -18.89 3.19 -14.68
N ALA A 140 -19.65 4.19 -14.25
CA ALA A 140 -19.29 5.61 -14.47
C ALA A 140 -17.93 5.94 -13.85
N LEU A 141 -17.64 5.44 -12.65
CA LEU A 141 -16.34 5.59 -12.00
C LEU A 141 -15.21 4.99 -12.85
N THR A 142 -15.37 3.75 -13.34
CA THR A 142 -14.32 3.10 -14.15
C THR A 142 -14.15 3.78 -15.50
N ASP A 143 -15.21 4.31 -16.09
CA ASP A 143 -15.15 5.09 -17.35
C ASP A 143 -14.43 6.44 -17.13
N ALA A 144 -14.67 7.11 -15.98
CA ALA A 144 -13.94 8.32 -15.61
C ALA A 144 -12.45 8.07 -15.36
N MET A 145 -12.07 6.87 -14.89
CA MET A 145 -10.67 6.48 -14.67
C MET A 145 -9.92 6.23 -15.99
N ASP A 146 -10.59 5.84 -17.07
CA ASP A 146 -9.93 5.56 -18.35
C ASP A 146 -9.26 6.82 -18.95
N ALA A 147 -9.77 8.01 -18.65
CA ALA A 147 -9.15 9.27 -19.05
C ALA A 147 -7.80 9.53 -18.34
N ASP A 148 -7.48 8.78 -17.29
CA ASP A 148 -6.37 9.00 -16.37
C ASP A 148 -5.35 7.87 -16.33
N THR A 149 -5.28 7.05 -17.36
CA THR A 149 -4.32 5.93 -17.43
C THR A 149 -2.87 6.39 -17.38
N GLU A 150 -2.58 7.62 -17.80
CA GLU A 150 -1.24 8.23 -17.85
C GLU A 150 -1.03 9.30 -16.76
N ILE A 151 -1.97 9.45 -15.81
CA ILE A 151 -1.83 10.47 -14.77
C ILE A 151 -0.63 10.20 -13.87
N GLU A 152 0.15 11.25 -13.57
CA GLU A 152 1.33 11.21 -12.72
C GLU A 152 0.99 11.68 -11.29
N PHE A 153 1.39 10.90 -10.28
CA PHE A 153 1.20 11.24 -8.87
C PHE A 153 2.50 11.57 -8.15
N GLY A 154 3.65 11.31 -8.80
CA GLY A 154 4.96 11.69 -8.31
C GLY A 154 5.97 10.56 -8.25
N LYS A 155 7.23 10.98 -8.08
CA LYS A 155 8.40 10.09 -7.97
C LYS A 155 9.13 10.41 -6.68
N TRP A 156 9.59 9.36 -5.97
CA TRP A 156 10.38 9.51 -4.76
C TRP A 156 11.32 8.31 -4.57
N THR A 157 12.24 8.43 -3.64
CA THR A 157 13.06 7.30 -3.21
C THR A 157 12.66 6.91 -1.79
N ALA A 158 12.15 5.69 -1.63
CA ALA A 158 11.86 5.11 -0.33
C ALA A 158 13.18 4.69 0.34
N LYS A 159 13.50 5.34 1.46
CA LYS A 159 14.70 5.07 2.27
C LYS A 159 14.41 4.23 3.50
N ASP A 160 13.16 3.94 3.74
CA ASP A 160 12.67 3.16 4.87
C ASP A 160 11.33 2.51 4.57
N ILE A 161 11.01 1.48 5.33
CA ILE A 161 9.69 0.87 5.41
C ILE A 161 9.21 0.90 6.86
N THR A 162 7.91 0.82 7.06
CA THR A 162 7.31 0.93 8.40
C THR A 162 6.38 -0.24 8.68
N LEU A 163 6.51 -0.82 9.87
CA LEU A 163 5.54 -1.75 10.44
C LEU A 163 4.44 -0.95 11.12
N TYR A 164 3.21 -1.16 10.68
CA TYR A 164 2.02 -0.50 11.22
C TYR A 164 1.11 -1.47 11.95
N GLU A 165 0.49 -0.99 13.03
CA GLU A 165 -0.72 -1.56 13.57
C GLU A 165 -1.94 -0.88 12.95
N SER A 166 -2.92 -1.67 12.52
CA SER A 166 -4.21 -1.19 12.01
C SER A 166 -5.28 -1.38 13.09
N ARG A 167 -5.77 -0.28 13.66
CA ARG A 167 -6.88 -0.28 14.62
C ARG A 167 -8.17 0.17 13.95
N PRO A 168 -9.24 -0.65 13.97
CA PRO A 168 -10.53 -0.21 13.50
C PRO A 168 -11.10 0.87 14.42
N THR A 169 -11.66 1.92 13.82
CA THR A 169 -12.40 2.97 14.55
C THR A 169 -13.72 3.24 13.86
N PRO A 170 -14.70 3.88 14.52
CA PRO A 170 -15.95 4.28 13.88
C PRO A 170 -15.76 5.18 12.64
N LYS A 171 -14.61 5.88 12.56
CA LYS A 171 -14.26 6.79 11.46
C LYS A 171 -13.37 6.16 10.39
N GLY A 172 -13.14 4.85 10.42
CA GLY A 172 -12.23 4.11 9.56
C GLY A 172 -11.02 3.54 10.30
N SER A 173 -10.05 2.99 9.58
CA SER A 173 -8.84 2.43 10.17
C SER A 173 -7.86 3.54 10.58
N LEU A 174 -7.35 3.44 11.81
CA LEU A 174 -6.22 4.23 12.31
C LEU A 174 -4.95 3.40 12.17
N TYR A 175 -3.92 3.96 11.56
CA TYR A 175 -2.61 3.31 11.41
C TYR A 175 -1.61 3.91 12.38
N ILE A 176 -1.05 3.06 13.24
CA ILE A 176 -0.08 3.43 14.27
C ILE A 176 1.27 2.85 13.85
N SER A 177 2.28 3.71 13.67
CA SER A 177 3.64 3.26 13.39
C SER A 177 4.21 2.57 14.64
N LEU A 178 4.56 1.29 14.49
CA LEU A 178 5.18 0.49 15.54
C LEU A 178 6.70 0.54 15.47
N ASN A 179 7.24 0.39 14.24
CA ASN A 179 8.68 0.43 14.01
C ASN A 179 8.99 0.86 12.58
N LYS A 180 10.14 1.50 12.38
CA LYS A 180 10.63 1.99 11.11
C LYS A 180 12.00 1.36 10.81
N PHE A 181 12.17 0.80 9.63
CA PHE A 181 13.36 0.07 9.21
C PHE A 181 14.02 0.80 8.04
N ARG A 182 15.27 1.19 8.22
CA ARG A 182 16.04 1.91 7.21
C ARG A 182 16.56 0.95 6.14
N LEU A 183 16.42 1.33 4.87
CA LEU A 183 17.03 0.64 3.74
C LEU A 183 18.43 1.18 3.48
N GLY A 184 19.39 0.28 3.15
CA GLY A 184 20.76 0.69 2.82
C GLY A 184 21.56 1.21 4.00
N GLY A 185 21.28 0.79 5.21
CA GLY A 185 21.92 1.24 6.44
C GLY A 185 23.19 0.48 6.83
N ARG A 186 24.16 0.30 5.92
CA ARG A 186 25.54 -0.08 6.24
C ARG A 186 26.46 1.10 6.10
#